data_02618a9beff1b970ee16ec1d47994675
#
_entry.id   02618a9beff1b970ee16ec1d47994675
#
_cell.length_a   1.000
_cell.length_b   1.000
_cell.length_c   1.000
_cell.angle_alpha   90.00
_cell.angle_beta   90.00
_cell.angle_gamma   90.00
#
_symmetry.space_group_name_H-M   'P 1'
#
loop_
_entity.id
_entity.type
_entity.pdbx_description
1 polymer ?
#
loop_
_entity_poly.entity_id
_entity_poly.type
_entity_poly.pdbx_seq_one_letter_code
_entity_poly.pdbx_strand_id
1 'polypeptide(L)'
;MKKMKVDLAVIGGGPAGMAAALEAKRQGVEKVIIIERDKKLGGILQQCIHDGFGIQRFGERLAGTEYAQRFIDQIKESDIEVLLETMVIEMTPEKEIYACSGKHGMVYLTCGAIVAAMGCRERTASQVLLYGKRPAGVYTAGSVQRFINMEGYLPGKEAVILGSGDIGLIMARRMTLEGIKVKGVYEVMSSPGGLTRNIVQCLEDYEIPLTLSATVKEIHGKERIEGVTVAKLDENREVIEGTEEYIACDLLVLAVGLIPENELSKGAGIPLDAKTKGPVLDENFMTDIPGIFAAGNVSVVYDLVDYVSQSGEIAARGAAAYLSGKDRGEKESNEVVAGENVKFVVPEKIRRGEKEEVSFFLRVTKPLKKIKVEVVQNGAVLASKQLPHGAPPEMIFIDSPVGAQGPVTVQVREV
;
A
#
# COMPACT_ATOMS: atom_id res chain seq x y z
N MET A 1 -33.20 -1.77 6.38
CA MET A 1 -31.86 -2.36 6.58
C MET A 1 -31.79 -3.70 5.84
N LYS A 2 -30.90 -3.82 4.83
CA LYS A 2 -30.65 -5.08 4.13
C LYS A 2 -29.80 -5.98 5.02
N LYS A 3 -30.27 -7.20 5.34
CA LYS A 3 -29.51 -8.19 6.12
C LYS A 3 -29.02 -9.31 5.20
N MET A 4 -27.76 -9.70 5.35
CA MET A 4 -27.12 -10.71 4.51
C MET A 4 -26.29 -11.67 5.37
N LYS A 5 -26.18 -12.93 4.95
CA LYS A 5 -25.27 -13.91 5.52
C LYS A 5 -24.39 -14.45 4.39
N VAL A 6 -23.07 -14.34 4.57
CA VAL A 6 -22.07 -14.73 3.58
C VAL A 6 -20.97 -15.57 4.23
N ASP A 7 -20.29 -16.38 3.44
CA ASP A 7 -19.15 -17.14 3.94
C ASP A 7 -17.92 -16.25 4.06
N LEU A 8 -17.64 -15.45 3.01
CA LEU A 8 -16.52 -14.53 2.99
C LEU A 8 -16.97 -13.13 2.55
N ALA A 9 -16.67 -12.12 3.35
CA ALA A 9 -16.76 -10.72 2.94
C ALA A 9 -15.37 -10.16 2.69
N VAL A 10 -15.20 -9.50 1.55
CA VAL A 10 -13.98 -8.76 1.19
C VAL A 10 -14.28 -7.27 1.23
N ILE A 11 -13.60 -6.53 2.10
CA ILE A 11 -13.77 -5.09 2.25
C ILE A 11 -12.75 -4.37 1.38
N GLY A 12 -13.21 -3.78 0.27
CA GLY A 12 -12.40 -3.10 -0.73
C GLY A 12 -12.28 -3.89 -2.02
N GLY A 13 -12.64 -3.26 -3.14
CA GLY A 13 -12.61 -3.82 -4.50
C GLY A 13 -11.35 -3.43 -5.29
N GLY A 14 -10.25 -3.12 -4.60
CA GLY A 14 -8.93 -2.90 -5.21
C GLY A 14 -8.24 -4.22 -5.61
N PRO A 15 -6.98 -4.18 -6.08
CA PRO A 15 -6.28 -5.36 -6.58
C PRO A 15 -6.17 -6.50 -5.56
N ALA A 16 -5.90 -6.20 -4.27
CA ALA A 16 -5.88 -7.22 -3.23
C ALA A 16 -7.25 -7.87 -3.02
N GLY A 17 -8.31 -7.05 -2.92
CA GLY A 17 -9.65 -7.57 -2.68
C GLY A 17 -10.21 -8.36 -3.86
N MET A 18 -9.98 -7.92 -5.09
CA MET A 18 -10.38 -8.67 -6.28
C MET A 18 -9.65 -10.01 -6.38
N ALA A 19 -8.32 -10.02 -6.14
CA ALA A 19 -7.54 -11.24 -6.12
C ALA A 19 -8.00 -12.19 -5.00
N ALA A 20 -8.28 -11.67 -3.80
CA ALA A 20 -8.79 -12.46 -2.69
C ALA A 20 -10.15 -13.10 -2.99
N ALA A 21 -11.08 -12.35 -3.56
CA ALA A 21 -12.41 -12.87 -3.88
C ALA A 21 -12.35 -13.99 -4.94
N LEU A 22 -11.57 -13.80 -5.98
CA LEU A 22 -11.38 -14.81 -7.04
C LEU A 22 -10.68 -16.07 -6.50
N GLU A 23 -9.64 -15.90 -5.67
CA GLU A 23 -8.94 -17.03 -5.09
C GLU A 23 -9.85 -17.79 -4.10
N ALA A 24 -10.64 -17.11 -3.30
CA ALA A 24 -11.61 -17.75 -2.41
C ALA A 24 -12.60 -18.64 -3.19
N LYS A 25 -13.09 -18.18 -4.36
CA LYS A 25 -13.92 -18.99 -5.24
C LYS A 25 -13.17 -20.22 -5.76
N ARG A 26 -11.89 -20.08 -6.16
CA ARG A 26 -11.06 -21.22 -6.60
C ARG A 26 -10.87 -22.24 -5.47
N GLN A 27 -10.83 -21.80 -4.23
CA GLN A 27 -10.73 -22.65 -3.03
C GLN A 27 -12.09 -23.25 -2.58
N GLY A 28 -13.17 -22.98 -3.32
CA GLY A 28 -14.49 -23.58 -3.08
C GLY A 28 -15.36 -22.83 -2.06
N VAL A 29 -15.05 -21.58 -1.71
CA VAL A 29 -15.93 -20.76 -0.87
C VAL A 29 -17.19 -20.39 -1.67
N GLU A 30 -18.38 -20.74 -1.13
CA GLU A 30 -19.63 -20.63 -1.89
C GLU A 30 -20.11 -19.17 -2.02
N LYS A 31 -20.30 -18.48 -0.88
CA LYS A 31 -20.87 -17.13 -0.85
C LYS A 31 -19.79 -16.09 -0.59
N VAL A 32 -19.23 -15.52 -1.66
CA VAL A 32 -18.22 -14.46 -1.60
C VAL A 32 -18.84 -13.14 -2.01
N ILE A 33 -18.60 -12.08 -1.21
CA ILE A 33 -19.05 -10.74 -1.52
C ILE A 33 -17.90 -9.74 -1.43
N ILE A 34 -17.83 -8.80 -2.39
CA ILE A 34 -16.95 -7.63 -2.35
C ILE A 34 -17.79 -6.41 -1.97
N ILE A 35 -17.32 -5.64 -0.99
CA ILE A 35 -17.93 -4.37 -0.57
C ILE A 35 -16.98 -3.25 -0.97
N GLU A 36 -17.40 -2.41 -1.94
CA GLU A 36 -16.59 -1.33 -2.49
C GLU A 36 -17.32 0.03 -2.32
N ARG A 37 -16.61 1.00 -1.78
CA ARG A 37 -17.15 2.36 -1.55
C ARG A 37 -17.30 3.18 -2.83
N ASP A 38 -16.48 2.90 -3.83
CA ASP A 38 -16.51 3.62 -5.11
C ASP A 38 -17.57 3.04 -6.06
N LYS A 39 -17.78 3.74 -7.18
CA LYS A 39 -18.74 3.35 -8.25
C LYS A 39 -18.23 2.20 -9.12
N LYS A 40 -16.95 1.82 -8.99
CA LYS A 40 -16.28 0.80 -9.82
C LYS A 40 -15.28 0.02 -8.98
N LEU A 41 -15.07 -1.24 -9.34
CA LEU A 41 -13.93 -2.03 -8.87
C LEU A 41 -12.62 -1.50 -9.45
N GLY A 42 -11.48 -1.90 -8.86
CA GLY A 42 -10.14 -1.56 -9.31
C GLY A 42 -9.39 -0.66 -8.34
N GLY A 43 -10.09 0.02 -7.43
CA GLY A 43 -9.48 0.90 -6.43
C GLY A 43 -8.58 1.96 -7.08
N ILE A 44 -7.40 2.20 -6.50
CA ILE A 44 -6.45 3.21 -6.98
C ILE A 44 -5.97 2.98 -8.43
N LEU A 45 -6.02 1.74 -8.93
CA LEU A 45 -5.59 1.43 -10.30
C LEU A 45 -6.43 2.15 -11.36
N GLN A 46 -7.68 2.53 -11.04
CA GLN A 46 -8.55 3.26 -11.97
C GLN A 46 -7.99 4.63 -12.38
N GLN A 47 -7.13 5.24 -11.57
CA GLN A 47 -6.47 6.50 -11.90
C GLN A 47 -5.02 6.33 -12.37
N CYS A 48 -4.47 5.10 -12.34
CA CYS A 48 -3.10 4.80 -12.76
C CYS A 48 -3.05 4.50 -14.26
N ILE A 49 -2.97 5.55 -15.09
CA ILE A 49 -2.91 5.41 -16.55
C ILE A 49 -1.49 5.20 -17.10
N HIS A 50 -0.47 5.33 -16.24
CA HIS A 50 0.92 4.97 -16.56
C HIS A 50 1.09 3.46 -16.57
N ASP A 51 2.11 2.98 -17.25
CA ASP A 51 2.44 1.56 -17.38
C ASP A 51 3.44 1.06 -16.31
N GLY A 52 3.68 -0.23 -16.31
CA GLY A 52 4.62 -0.91 -15.40
C GLY A 52 3.97 -1.89 -14.43
N PHE A 53 2.67 -2.11 -14.56
CA PHE A 53 1.91 -3.09 -13.78
C PHE A 53 1.89 -4.46 -14.46
N GLY A 54 1.86 -5.56 -13.67
CA GLY A 54 1.63 -6.91 -14.16
C GLY A 54 2.85 -7.62 -14.75
N ILE A 55 4.04 -7.06 -14.65
CA ILE A 55 5.26 -7.66 -15.22
C ILE A 55 5.53 -9.03 -14.61
N GLN A 56 5.40 -9.17 -13.29
CA GLN A 56 5.65 -10.44 -12.61
C GLN A 56 4.47 -11.41 -12.77
N ARG A 57 3.25 -10.91 -12.69
CA ARG A 57 2.04 -11.74 -12.70
C ARG A 57 1.63 -12.19 -14.10
N PHE A 58 1.67 -11.30 -15.08
CA PHE A 58 1.17 -11.54 -16.43
C PHE A 58 2.29 -11.64 -17.48
N GLY A 59 3.54 -11.33 -17.12
CA GLY A 59 4.64 -11.23 -18.08
C GLY A 59 4.49 -10.08 -19.07
N GLU A 60 3.58 -9.14 -18.78
CA GLU A 60 3.22 -8.02 -19.65
C GLU A 60 3.32 -6.70 -18.90
N ARG A 61 3.65 -5.63 -19.61
CA ARG A 61 3.70 -4.28 -19.07
C ARG A 61 2.38 -3.58 -19.36
N LEU A 62 1.51 -3.53 -18.36
CA LEU A 62 0.15 -3.01 -18.44
C LEU A 62 0.05 -1.63 -17.79
N ALA A 63 -0.95 -0.84 -18.20
CA ALA A 63 -1.44 0.28 -17.41
C ALA A 63 -2.22 -0.24 -16.19
N GLY A 64 -2.35 0.59 -15.15
CA GLY A 64 -3.11 0.18 -13.95
C GLY A 64 -4.56 -0.16 -14.23
N THR A 65 -5.20 0.58 -15.13
CA THR A 65 -6.58 0.30 -15.59
C THR A 65 -6.71 -1.02 -16.33
N GLU A 66 -5.73 -1.40 -17.15
CA GLU A 66 -5.70 -2.69 -17.85
C GLU A 66 -5.48 -3.84 -16.86
N TYR A 67 -4.57 -3.66 -15.90
CA TYR A 67 -4.37 -4.63 -14.82
C TYR A 67 -5.66 -4.87 -14.04
N ALA A 68 -6.36 -3.81 -13.62
CA ALA A 68 -7.62 -3.91 -12.91
C ALA A 68 -8.70 -4.59 -13.77
N GLN A 69 -8.76 -4.28 -15.06
CA GLN A 69 -9.78 -4.81 -15.98
C GLN A 69 -9.70 -6.34 -16.08
N ARG A 70 -8.48 -6.92 -16.07
CA ARG A 70 -8.31 -8.39 -16.10
C ARG A 70 -8.96 -9.09 -14.91
N PHE A 71 -8.93 -8.47 -13.73
CA PHE A 71 -9.63 -9.00 -12.55
C PHE A 71 -11.13 -8.74 -12.61
N ILE A 72 -11.52 -7.54 -13.03
CA ILE A 72 -12.95 -7.16 -13.16
C ILE A 72 -13.68 -8.11 -14.10
N ASP A 73 -13.08 -8.48 -15.21
CA ASP A 73 -13.71 -9.39 -16.18
C ASP A 73 -13.90 -10.80 -15.59
N GLN A 74 -12.91 -11.33 -14.88
CA GLN A 74 -13.06 -12.60 -14.14
C GLN A 74 -14.15 -12.54 -13.06
N ILE A 75 -14.27 -11.41 -12.35
CA ILE A 75 -15.33 -11.23 -11.34
C ILE A 75 -16.71 -11.21 -12.00
N LYS A 76 -16.88 -10.54 -13.16
CA LYS A 76 -18.14 -10.52 -13.92
C LYS A 76 -18.56 -11.90 -14.43
N GLU A 77 -17.59 -12.75 -14.74
CA GLU A 77 -17.82 -14.13 -15.19
C GLU A 77 -18.09 -15.10 -14.02
N SER A 78 -17.89 -14.65 -12.78
CA SER A 78 -18.11 -15.43 -11.56
C SER A 78 -19.46 -15.11 -10.92
N ASP A 79 -19.81 -15.87 -9.88
CA ASP A 79 -20.96 -15.63 -9.01
C ASP A 79 -20.63 -14.79 -7.78
N ILE A 80 -19.50 -14.05 -7.78
CA ILE A 80 -19.12 -13.14 -6.70
C ILE A 80 -20.10 -11.96 -6.66
N GLU A 81 -20.76 -11.77 -5.52
CA GLU A 81 -21.63 -10.60 -5.34
C GLU A 81 -20.78 -9.34 -5.09
N VAL A 82 -21.14 -8.22 -5.73
CA VAL A 82 -20.43 -6.94 -5.59
C VAL A 82 -21.40 -5.85 -5.13
N LEU A 83 -21.12 -5.25 -3.99
CA LEU A 83 -21.81 -4.06 -3.48
C LEU A 83 -20.95 -2.82 -3.74
N LEU A 84 -21.21 -2.13 -4.84
CA LEU A 84 -20.61 -0.82 -5.14
C LEU A 84 -21.32 0.29 -4.38
N GLU A 85 -20.68 1.47 -4.30
CA GLU A 85 -21.18 2.65 -3.59
C GLU A 85 -21.64 2.30 -2.17
N THR A 86 -20.90 1.38 -1.52
CA THR A 86 -21.21 0.85 -0.20
C THR A 86 -20.00 1.02 0.73
N MET A 87 -20.13 1.92 1.69
CA MET A 87 -19.07 2.23 2.67
C MET A 87 -19.27 1.38 3.92
N VAL A 88 -18.26 0.58 4.26
CA VAL A 88 -18.20 -0.10 5.56
C VAL A 88 -17.90 0.93 6.64
N ILE A 89 -18.75 0.97 7.68
CA ILE A 89 -18.65 1.91 8.79
C ILE A 89 -18.00 1.22 10.00
N GLU A 90 -18.34 -0.06 10.20
CA GLU A 90 -17.88 -0.84 11.34
C GLU A 90 -17.67 -2.30 10.95
N MET A 91 -16.65 -2.90 11.53
CA MET A 91 -16.35 -4.32 11.51
C MET A 91 -16.13 -4.78 12.95
N THR A 92 -16.80 -5.85 13.38
CA THR A 92 -16.69 -6.35 14.75
C THR A 92 -15.79 -7.59 14.83
N PRO A 93 -15.27 -7.93 16.04
CA PRO A 93 -14.53 -9.17 16.27
C PRO A 93 -15.34 -10.44 15.98
N GLU A 94 -16.68 -10.37 16.09
CA GLU A 94 -17.61 -11.44 15.79
C GLU A 94 -17.86 -11.64 14.30
N LYS A 95 -17.16 -10.87 13.44
CA LYS A 95 -17.28 -10.86 11.98
C LYS A 95 -18.62 -10.36 11.49
N GLU A 96 -19.15 -9.35 12.17
CA GLU A 96 -20.29 -8.57 11.70
C GLU A 96 -19.81 -7.31 11.00
N ILE A 97 -20.48 -6.91 9.91
CA ILE A 97 -20.16 -5.71 9.15
C ILE A 97 -21.40 -4.83 9.09
N TYR A 98 -21.22 -3.55 9.43
CA TYR A 98 -22.19 -2.50 9.24
C TYR A 98 -21.73 -1.58 8.12
N ALA A 99 -22.54 -1.42 7.10
CA ALA A 99 -22.21 -0.62 5.93
C ALA A 99 -23.37 0.31 5.54
N CYS A 100 -23.06 1.41 4.86
CA CYS A 100 -24.01 2.35 4.32
C CYS A 100 -23.89 2.41 2.80
N SER A 101 -25.03 2.31 2.12
CA SER A 101 -25.12 2.34 0.66
C SER A 101 -26.17 3.35 0.21
N GLY A 102 -25.83 4.13 -0.81
CA GLY A 102 -26.81 5.03 -1.43
C GLY A 102 -28.03 4.30 -2.01
N LYS A 103 -27.82 3.07 -2.49
CA LYS A 103 -28.88 2.23 -3.10
C LYS A 103 -29.71 1.47 -2.07
N HIS A 104 -29.09 0.98 -0.99
CA HIS A 104 -29.71 0.02 -0.06
C HIS A 104 -29.91 0.60 1.35
N GLY A 105 -29.47 1.83 1.61
CA GLY A 105 -29.42 2.38 2.95
C GLY A 105 -28.46 1.60 3.84
N MET A 106 -28.86 1.31 5.08
CA MET A 106 -28.02 0.49 5.97
C MET A 106 -28.03 -0.99 5.55
N VAL A 107 -26.83 -1.56 5.47
CA VAL A 107 -26.56 -2.97 5.16
C VAL A 107 -25.85 -3.60 6.34
N TYR A 108 -26.33 -4.75 6.76
CA TYR A 108 -25.77 -5.55 7.84
C TYR A 108 -25.41 -6.93 7.31
N LEU A 109 -24.16 -7.36 7.53
CA LEU A 109 -23.69 -8.67 7.14
C LEU A 109 -23.19 -9.46 8.34
N THR A 110 -23.53 -10.75 8.38
CA THR A 110 -22.90 -11.74 9.26
C THR A 110 -22.01 -12.62 8.39
N CYS A 111 -20.72 -12.69 8.68
CA CYS A 111 -19.72 -13.32 7.84
C CYS A 111 -19.09 -14.52 8.54
N GLY A 112 -18.77 -15.58 7.78
CA GLY A 112 -17.93 -16.67 8.26
C GLY A 112 -16.47 -16.23 8.42
N ALA A 113 -15.97 -15.45 7.47
CA ALA A 113 -14.65 -14.81 7.51
C ALA A 113 -14.69 -13.44 6.83
N ILE A 114 -13.67 -12.60 7.11
CA ILE A 114 -13.51 -11.27 6.51
C ILE A 114 -12.08 -11.12 5.99
N VAL A 115 -11.91 -10.60 4.77
CA VAL A 115 -10.63 -10.09 4.25
C VAL A 115 -10.71 -8.57 4.20
N ALA A 116 -9.92 -7.89 5.02
CA ALA A 116 -9.74 -6.45 5.02
C ALA A 116 -8.73 -6.07 3.92
N ALA A 117 -9.20 -5.37 2.87
CA ALA A 117 -8.41 -4.96 1.71
C ALA A 117 -8.62 -3.47 1.37
N MET A 118 -8.76 -2.62 2.41
CA MET A 118 -9.11 -1.20 2.30
C MET A 118 -7.98 -0.33 1.73
N GLY A 119 -6.77 -0.87 1.56
CA GLY A 119 -5.64 -0.14 1.01
C GLY A 119 -5.01 0.85 1.99
N CYS A 120 -4.57 1.99 1.46
CA CYS A 120 -3.91 3.05 2.22
C CYS A 120 -4.38 4.43 1.74
N ARG A 121 -4.10 5.46 2.54
CA ARG A 121 -4.28 6.88 2.19
C ARG A 121 -2.96 7.62 2.24
N GLU A 122 -2.89 8.74 1.56
CA GLU A 122 -1.73 9.61 1.56
C GLU A 122 -1.66 10.47 2.83
N ARG A 123 -0.44 10.79 3.25
CA ARG A 123 -0.22 11.78 4.31
C ARG A 123 -0.55 13.18 3.81
N THR A 124 -1.24 13.94 4.64
CA THR A 124 -1.59 15.34 4.39
C THR A 124 -0.53 16.30 4.92
N ALA A 125 -0.62 17.59 4.53
CA ALA A 125 0.25 18.66 5.02
C ALA A 125 0.31 18.73 6.55
N SER A 126 -0.82 18.52 7.23
CA SER A 126 -0.88 18.52 8.71
C SER A 126 -0.12 17.36 9.34
N GLN A 127 -0.10 16.19 8.70
CA GLN A 127 0.59 15.01 9.22
C GLN A 127 2.11 15.06 9.04
N VAL A 128 2.60 15.91 8.15
CA VAL A 128 4.03 16.18 7.99
C VAL A 128 4.42 17.57 8.54
N LEU A 129 3.53 18.17 9.33
CA LEU A 129 3.76 19.43 10.04
C LEU A 129 4.20 20.59 9.14
N LEU A 130 3.63 20.71 7.93
CA LEU A 130 3.88 21.88 7.10
C LEU A 130 3.22 23.11 7.71
N TYR A 131 4.01 24.13 7.94
CA TYR A 131 3.57 25.39 8.52
C TYR A 131 2.95 26.31 7.45
N GLY A 132 2.23 27.33 7.92
CA GLY A 132 1.60 28.34 7.10
C GLY A 132 0.07 28.24 7.11
N LYS A 133 -0.54 28.99 6.19
CA LYS A 133 -1.99 28.98 5.99
C LYS A 133 -2.43 27.71 5.25
N ARG A 134 -3.73 27.48 5.22
CA ARG A 134 -4.34 26.33 4.51
C ARG A 134 -5.15 26.79 3.29
N PRO A 135 -4.52 27.37 2.28
CA PRO A 135 -5.20 27.82 1.09
C PRO A 135 -5.62 26.63 0.21
N ALA A 136 -6.52 26.85 -0.75
CA ALA A 136 -6.73 25.95 -1.86
C ALA A 136 -5.45 25.79 -2.70
N GLY A 137 -5.28 24.67 -3.41
CA GLY A 137 -4.09 24.40 -4.24
C GLY A 137 -3.02 23.58 -3.54
N VAL A 138 -3.26 23.09 -2.30
CA VAL A 138 -2.40 22.13 -1.61
C VAL A 138 -3.10 20.77 -1.62
N TYR A 139 -2.55 19.83 -2.37
CA TYR A 139 -3.15 18.50 -2.58
C TYR A 139 -2.13 17.39 -2.45
N THR A 140 -2.59 16.19 -2.11
CA THR A 140 -1.76 14.98 -2.22
C THR A 140 -1.61 14.56 -3.68
N ALA A 141 -0.55 13.83 -4.00
CA ALA A 141 -0.24 13.41 -5.36
C ALA A 141 -1.35 12.54 -5.97
N GLY A 142 -1.96 11.64 -5.19
CA GLY A 142 -3.08 10.83 -5.64
C GLY A 142 -4.36 11.64 -5.89
N SER A 143 -4.60 12.72 -5.12
CA SER A 143 -5.71 13.63 -5.39
C SER A 143 -5.50 14.37 -6.71
N VAL A 144 -4.28 14.86 -6.98
CA VAL A 144 -3.93 15.50 -8.27
C VAL A 144 -4.05 14.50 -9.42
N GLN A 145 -3.60 13.26 -9.19
CA GLN A 145 -3.73 12.20 -10.19
C GLN A 145 -5.21 11.93 -10.54
N ARG A 146 -6.09 11.89 -9.54
CA ARG A 146 -7.52 11.73 -9.76
C ARG A 146 -8.12 12.92 -10.53
N PHE A 147 -7.80 14.15 -10.15
CA PHE A 147 -8.29 15.34 -10.87
C PHE A 147 -7.93 15.29 -12.35
N ILE A 148 -6.68 14.99 -12.67
CA ILE A 148 -6.20 14.98 -14.05
C ILE A 148 -6.71 13.76 -14.83
N ASN A 149 -6.55 12.55 -14.27
CA ASN A 149 -6.75 11.32 -15.03
C ASN A 149 -8.20 10.83 -15.05
N MET A 150 -9.02 11.20 -14.07
CA MET A 150 -10.41 10.72 -13.98
C MET A 150 -11.45 11.83 -14.17
N GLU A 151 -11.18 13.03 -13.62
CA GLU A 151 -12.15 14.11 -13.60
C GLU A 151 -11.90 15.15 -14.71
N GLY A 152 -10.71 15.12 -15.36
CA GLY A 152 -10.36 16.03 -16.45
C GLY A 152 -10.09 17.48 -16.02
N TYR A 153 -9.66 17.70 -14.75
CA TYR A 153 -9.36 19.00 -14.20
C TYR A 153 -7.86 19.24 -14.03
N LEU A 154 -7.39 20.43 -14.35
CA LEU A 154 -6.04 20.90 -14.02
C LEU A 154 -6.11 21.68 -12.70
N PRO A 155 -5.51 21.21 -11.60
CA PRO A 155 -5.64 21.83 -10.29
C PRO A 155 -4.80 23.11 -10.11
N GLY A 156 -3.90 23.43 -11.04
CA GLY A 156 -3.05 24.61 -11.07
C GLY A 156 -2.31 24.76 -12.38
N LYS A 157 -1.44 25.76 -12.46
CA LYS A 157 -0.60 26.05 -13.64
C LYS A 157 0.90 25.92 -13.37
N GLU A 158 1.33 26.21 -12.15
CA GLU A 158 2.72 26.14 -11.70
C GLU A 158 2.79 25.33 -10.40
N ALA A 159 3.50 24.21 -10.42
CA ALA A 159 3.53 23.25 -9.34
C ALA A 159 4.90 23.13 -8.68
N VAL A 160 4.90 22.97 -7.35
CA VAL A 160 6.02 22.45 -6.56
C VAL A 160 5.58 21.09 -5.99
N ILE A 161 6.50 20.12 -5.98
CA ILE A 161 6.25 18.79 -5.45
C ILE A 161 7.14 18.56 -4.23
N LEU A 162 6.55 18.12 -3.12
CA LEU A 162 7.28 17.65 -1.94
C LEU A 162 7.21 16.13 -1.86
N GLY A 163 8.39 15.49 -1.92
CA GLY A 163 8.59 14.05 -1.92
C GLY A 163 8.89 13.48 -3.31
N SER A 164 9.93 12.67 -3.39
CA SER A 164 10.45 12.03 -4.60
C SER A 164 10.10 10.53 -4.70
N GLY A 165 9.09 10.08 -3.97
CA GLY A 165 8.53 8.73 -4.16
C GLY A 165 7.91 8.57 -5.55
N ASP A 166 7.70 7.33 -6.01
CA ASP A 166 7.25 7.04 -7.38
C ASP A 166 6.01 7.84 -7.79
N ILE A 167 5.03 8.00 -6.92
CA ILE A 167 3.83 8.80 -7.25
C ILE A 167 4.17 10.28 -7.49
N GLY A 168 5.11 10.85 -6.73
CA GLY A 168 5.59 12.23 -6.93
C GLY A 168 6.27 12.41 -8.28
N LEU A 169 7.15 11.46 -8.64
CA LEU A 169 7.86 11.45 -9.93
C LEU A 169 6.89 11.27 -11.11
N ILE A 170 6.00 10.30 -11.03
CA ILE A 170 4.99 10.03 -12.05
C ILE A 170 4.09 11.26 -12.24
N MET A 171 3.70 11.93 -11.16
CA MET A 171 2.89 13.13 -11.24
C MET A 171 3.65 14.35 -11.77
N ALA A 172 4.96 14.47 -11.51
CA ALA A 172 5.81 15.48 -12.11
C ALA A 172 5.73 15.39 -13.65
N ARG A 173 5.98 14.20 -14.19
CA ARG A 173 5.86 13.93 -15.63
C ARG A 173 4.44 14.17 -16.14
N ARG A 174 3.43 13.63 -15.44
CA ARG A 174 2.03 13.72 -15.88
C ARG A 174 1.56 15.17 -15.95
N MET A 175 1.83 15.96 -14.93
CA MET A 175 1.48 17.40 -14.91
C MET A 175 2.16 18.17 -16.03
N THR A 176 3.44 17.88 -16.30
CA THR A 176 4.18 18.52 -17.39
C THR A 176 3.54 18.19 -18.75
N LEU A 177 3.15 16.95 -18.99
CA LEU A 177 2.45 16.53 -20.21
C LEU A 177 1.09 17.22 -20.40
N GLU A 178 0.44 17.61 -19.32
CA GLU A 178 -0.84 18.34 -19.34
C GLU A 178 -0.64 19.87 -19.35
N GLY A 179 0.60 20.35 -19.46
CA GLY A 179 0.91 21.78 -19.56
C GLY A 179 1.03 22.52 -18.24
N ILE A 180 1.08 21.82 -17.09
CA ILE A 180 1.41 22.41 -15.80
C ILE A 180 2.92 22.51 -15.69
N LYS A 181 3.46 23.69 -15.41
CA LYS A 181 4.89 23.90 -15.21
C LYS A 181 5.33 23.40 -13.85
N VAL A 182 6.06 22.29 -13.78
CA VAL A 182 6.66 21.79 -12.54
C VAL A 182 7.95 22.55 -12.26
N LYS A 183 7.99 23.34 -11.20
CA LYS A 183 9.14 24.17 -10.79
C LYS A 183 10.27 23.34 -10.19
N GLY A 184 9.93 22.23 -9.52
CA GLY A 184 10.89 21.30 -8.94
C GLY A 184 10.24 20.28 -8.00
N VAL A 185 11.03 19.26 -7.71
CA VAL A 185 10.75 18.21 -6.71
C VAL A 185 11.73 18.38 -5.56
N TYR A 186 11.22 18.39 -4.33
CA TYR A 186 12.00 18.55 -3.11
C TYR A 186 11.87 17.30 -2.26
N GLU A 187 13.00 16.77 -1.80
CA GLU A 187 13.07 15.51 -1.05
C GLU A 187 13.84 15.73 0.26
N VAL A 188 13.23 15.32 1.37
CA VAL A 188 13.83 15.46 2.71
C VAL A 188 15.01 14.51 2.94
N MET A 189 15.07 13.43 2.18
CA MET A 189 16.16 12.46 2.25
C MET A 189 17.35 12.90 1.40
N SER A 190 18.54 12.40 1.72
CA SER A 190 19.76 12.58 0.92
C SER A 190 19.82 11.74 -0.35
N SER A 191 18.78 10.91 -0.59
CA SER A 191 18.62 10.09 -1.79
C SER A 191 17.18 10.10 -2.25
N PRO A 192 16.91 9.91 -3.56
CA PRO A 192 15.56 9.81 -4.07
C PRO A 192 14.78 8.64 -3.45
N GLY A 193 13.48 8.82 -3.26
CA GLY A 193 12.57 7.80 -2.70
C GLY A 193 11.94 6.88 -3.74
N GLY A 194 12.00 7.20 -5.03
CA GLY A 194 11.42 6.42 -6.11
C GLY A 194 12.44 5.57 -6.86
N LEU A 195 11.94 4.72 -7.75
CA LEU A 195 12.76 3.84 -8.60
C LEU A 195 13.61 4.66 -9.57
N THR A 196 14.85 4.22 -9.81
CA THR A 196 15.80 4.90 -10.71
C THR A 196 15.21 5.16 -12.11
N ARG A 197 14.45 4.19 -12.66
CA ARG A 197 13.78 4.37 -13.96
C ARG A 197 12.81 5.56 -13.96
N ASN A 198 12.11 5.79 -12.84
CA ASN A 198 11.15 6.90 -12.73
C ASN A 198 11.86 8.24 -12.56
N ILE A 199 13.05 8.27 -11.95
CA ILE A 199 13.87 9.48 -11.90
C ILE A 199 14.24 9.90 -13.33
N VAL A 200 14.77 8.98 -14.13
CA VAL A 200 15.14 9.26 -15.53
C VAL A 200 13.91 9.67 -16.33
N GLN A 201 12.90 8.81 -16.42
CA GLN A 201 11.74 9.00 -17.29
C GLN A 201 10.79 10.11 -16.87
N CYS A 202 10.79 10.52 -15.61
CA CYS A 202 9.84 11.50 -15.10
C CYS A 202 10.46 12.86 -14.77
N LEU A 203 11.76 12.93 -14.50
CA LEU A 203 12.43 14.17 -14.19
C LEU A 203 13.50 14.54 -15.22
N GLU A 204 14.48 13.67 -15.48
CA GLU A 204 15.60 13.98 -16.37
C GLU A 204 15.14 14.23 -17.80
N ASP A 205 14.28 13.37 -18.37
CA ASP A 205 13.72 13.52 -19.71
C ASP A 205 12.88 14.81 -19.91
N TYR A 206 12.44 15.41 -18.79
CA TYR A 206 11.63 16.65 -18.78
C TYR A 206 12.35 17.85 -18.16
N GLU A 207 13.64 17.71 -17.84
CA GLU A 207 14.47 18.76 -17.22
C GLU A 207 13.86 19.34 -15.93
N ILE A 208 13.15 18.49 -15.13
CA ILE A 208 12.54 18.88 -13.87
C ILE A 208 13.60 18.75 -12.77
N PRO A 209 13.94 19.83 -12.04
CA PRO A 209 14.97 19.78 -11.01
C PRO A 209 14.52 18.98 -9.79
N LEU A 210 15.43 18.13 -9.27
CA LEU A 210 15.29 17.42 -8.00
C LEU A 210 16.29 17.98 -6.99
N THR A 211 15.77 18.47 -5.87
CA THR A 211 16.58 18.96 -4.75
C THR A 211 16.45 18.02 -3.56
N LEU A 212 17.55 17.34 -3.21
CA LEU A 212 17.64 16.43 -2.07
C LEU A 212 18.02 17.19 -0.80
N SER A 213 17.80 16.59 0.37
CA SER A 213 17.99 17.21 1.68
C SER A 213 17.35 18.59 1.75
N ALA A 214 16.08 18.68 1.31
CA ALA A 214 15.32 19.92 1.27
C ALA A 214 13.84 19.67 1.55
N THR A 215 13.16 20.68 2.09
CA THR A 215 11.74 20.60 2.42
C THR A 215 11.00 21.89 2.08
N VAL A 216 9.68 21.82 2.01
CA VAL A 216 8.83 23.01 2.09
C VAL A 216 8.71 23.40 3.58
N LYS A 217 9.22 24.58 3.92
CA LYS A 217 9.18 25.14 5.28
C LYS A 217 7.85 25.83 5.56
N GLU A 218 7.32 26.58 4.59
CA GLU A 218 6.11 27.37 4.77
C GLU A 218 5.29 27.50 3.48
N ILE A 219 3.95 27.51 3.65
CA ILE A 219 2.97 27.72 2.59
C ILE A 219 2.42 29.14 2.67
N HIS A 220 2.47 29.87 1.56
CA HIS A 220 2.00 31.25 1.44
C HIS A 220 0.70 31.33 0.63
N GLY A 221 -0.12 32.34 0.93
CA GLY A 221 -1.41 32.57 0.29
C GLY A 221 -2.57 32.53 1.27
N LYS A 222 -3.69 33.12 0.95
CA LYS A 222 -4.88 33.21 1.82
C LYS A 222 -6.02 32.32 1.32
N GLU A 223 -6.56 32.60 0.16
CA GLU A 223 -7.65 31.82 -0.46
C GLU A 223 -7.08 30.67 -1.28
N ARG A 224 -6.04 30.96 -2.05
CA ARG A 224 -5.28 30.00 -2.82
C ARG A 224 -3.77 30.16 -2.53
N ILE A 225 -3.01 29.10 -2.73
CA ILE A 225 -1.57 29.14 -2.63
C ILE A 225 -0.98 30.10 -3.65
N GLU A 226 -0.05 30.95 -3.21
CA GLU A 226 0.68 31.93 -4.03
C GLU A 226 2.16 31.55 -4.17
N GLY A 227 2.63 30.68 -3.27
CA GLY A 227 3.99 30.17 -3.29
C GLY A 227 4.31 29.37 -2.03
N VAL A 228 5.51 28.83 -2.02
CA VAL A 228 6.10 28.12 -0.89
C VAL A 228 7.49 28.66 -0.60
N THR A 229 7.88 28.62 0.68
CA THR A 229 9.29 28.74 1.07
C THR A 229 9.88 27.36 1.20
N VAL A 230 10.92 27.05 0.44
CA VAL A 230 11.72 25.85 0.55
C VAL A 230 13.00 26.13 1.31
N ALA A 231 13.59 25.13 1.99
CA ALA A 231 14.84 25.26 2.70
C ALA A 231 15.64 23.96 2.64
N LYS A 232 16.97 24.05 2.73
CA LYS A 232 17.86 22.89 2.86
C LYS A 232 17.81 22.34 4.30
N LEU A 233 18.09 21.06 4.42
CA LEU A 233 18.13 20.32 5.67
C LEU A 233 19.56 19.83 5.96
N ASP A 234 19.92 19.83 7.23
CA ASP A 234 21.14 19.20 7.72
C ASP A 234 21.00 17.66 7.85
N GLU A 235 22.03 17.00 8.39
CA GLU A 235 22.05 15.55 8.61
C GLU A 235 21.00 15.08 9.64
N ASN A 236 20.56 15.97 10.54
CA ASN A 236 19.51 15.71 11.53
C ASN A 236 18.10 16.01 10.98
N ARG A 237 18.01 16.48 9.72
CA ARG A 237 16.78 16.96 9.05
C ARG A 237 16.22 18.24 9.67
N GLU A 238 17.06 19.05 10.26
CA GLU A 238 16.71 20.38 10.73
C GLU A 238 16.98 21.40 9.62
N VAL A 239 16.15 22.44 9.57
CA VAL A 239 16.29 23.50 8.56
C VAL A 239 17.59 24.29 8.79
N ILE A 240 18.40 24.40 7.74
CA ILE A 240 19.61 25.26 7.73
C ILE A 240 19.16 26.70 7.50
N GLU A 241 19.30 27.55 8.52
CA GLU A 241 18.94 28.98 8.44
C GLU A 241 19.73 29.69 7.32
N GLY A 242 19.07 30.60 6.62
CA GLY A 242 19.66 31.37 5.51
C GLY A 242 19.70 30.62 4.16
N THR A 243 19.10 29.43 4.10
CA THR A 243 18.94 28.66 2.86
C THR A 243 17.52 28.74 2.28
N GLU A 244 16.67 29.57 2.90
CA GLU A 244 15.30 29.75 2.51
C GLU A 244 15.18 30.42 1.13
N GLU A 245 14.38 29.84 0.26
CA GLU A 245 14.05 30.34 -1.06
C GLU A 245 12.54 30.37 -1.26
N TYR A 246 12.00 31.50 -1.71
CA TYR A 246 10.59 31.62 -2.06
C TYR A 246 10.37 31.20 -3.51
N ILE A 247 9.43 30.27 -3.73
CA ILE A 247 9.04 29.80 -5.05
C ILE A 247 7.56 30.12 -5.25
N ALA A 248 7.29 30.99 -6.20
CA ALA A 248 5.92 31.29 -6.62
C ALA A 248 5.30 30.06 -7.32
N CYS A 249 4.14 29.63 -6.84
CA CYS A 249 3.37 28.53 -7.41
C CYS A 249 1.90 28.63 -6.99
N ASP A 250 1.01 28.06 -7.78
CA ASP A 250 -0.43 27.98 -7.49
C ASP A 250 -0.89 26.55 -7.16
N LEU A 251 0.09 25.61 -7.07
CA LEU A 251 -0.12 24.21 -6.73
C LEU A 251 1.06 23.66 -5.93
N LEU A 252 0.79 23.11 -4.74
CA LEU A 252 1.72 22.28 -3.97
C LEU A 252 1.22 20.85 -3.96
N VAL A 253 2.04 19.92 -4.44
CA VAL A 253 1.74 18.49 -4.50
C VAL A 253 2.53 17.74 -3.43
N LEU A 254 1.84 16.96 -2.61
CA LEU A 254 2.43 16.21 -1.51
C LEU A 254 2.53 14.73 -1.88
N ALA A 255 3.75 14.22 -2.01
CA ALA A 255 4.07 12.81 -2.19
C ALA A 255 4.88 12.28 -1.00
N VAL A 256 4.40 12.55 0.22
CA VAL A 256 5.13 12.42 1.49
C VAL A 256 4.85 11.11 2.24
N GLY A 257 4.43 10.09 1.52
CA GLY A 257 4.22 8.75 2.03
C GLY A 257 2.76 8.40 2.28
N LEU A 258 2.54 7.13 2.59
CA LEU A 258 1.24 6.48 2.72
C LEU A 258 1.00 6.01 4.15
N ILE A 259 -0.28 5.87 4.51
CA ILE A 259 -0.76 5.34 5.79
C ILE A 259 -1.75 4.22 5.49
N PRO A 260 -1.51 2.98 5.95
CA PRO A 260 -2.51 1.91 5.88
C PRO A 260 -3.84 2.29 6.51
N GLU A 261 -4.96 1.98 5.82
CA GLU A 261 -6.32 2.31 6.26
C GLU A 261 -6.82 1.31 7.32
N ASN A 262 -6.46 1.55 8.58
CA ASN A 262 -6.70 0.61 9.69
C ASN A 262 -7.72 1.11 10.73
N GLU A 263 -8.57 2.05 10.41
CA GLU A 263 -9.61 2.52 11.33
C GLU A 263 -10.60 1.39 11.70
N LEU A 264 -11.04 0.58 10.71
CA LEU A 264 -11.89 -0.58 10.96
C LEU A 264 -11.17 -1.65 11.78
N SER A 265 -9.89 -1.91 11.47
CA SER A 265 -9.08 -2.86 12.23
C SER A 265 -8.92 -2.44 13.70
N LYS A 266 -8.66 -1.15 13.95
CA LYS A 266 -8.59 -0.58 15.31
C LYS A 266 -9.93 -0.67 16.03
N GLY A 267 -11.04 -0.35 15.33
CA GLY A 267 -12.40 -0.45 15.87
C GLY A 267 -12.75 -1.86 16.33
N ALA A 268 -12.26 -2.87 15.59
CA ALA A 268 -12.41 -4.29 15.95
C ALA A 268 -11.40 -4.77 17.01
N GLY A 269 -10.50 -3.92 17.50
CA GLY A 269 -9.49 -4.28 18.50
C GLY A 269 -8.30 -5.08 17.95
N ILE A 270 -8.06 -5.05 16.65
CA ILE A 270 -6.93 -5.75 16.02
C ILE A 270 -5.62 -5.00 16.31
N PRO A 271 -4.60 -5.68 16.87
CA PRO A 271 -3.28 -5.07 17.10
C PRO A 271 -2.60 -4.68 15.79
N LEU A 272 -1.95 -3.52 15.80
CA LEU A 272 -1.16 -3.03 14.67
C LEU A 272 0.33 -3.07 14.98
N ASP A 273 1.13 -3.49 14.00
CA ASP A 273 2.59 -3.41 14.08
C ASP A 273 3.08 -1.95 13.99
N ALA A 274 4.06 -1.61 14.83
CA ALA A 274 4.58 -0.25 14.94
C ALA A 274 5.38 0.20 13.71
N LYS A 275 5.95 -0.73 12.93
CA LYS A 275 6.79 -0.43 11.75
C LYS A 275 5.97 -0.39 10.47
N THR A 276 5.16 -1.40 10.21
CA THR A 276 4.31 -1.51 9.02
C THR A 276 3.07 -0.62 9.12
N LYS A 277 2.58 -0.33 10.32
CA LYS A 277 1.29 0.32 10.64
C LYS A 277 0.07 -0.49 10.19
N GLY A 278 0.29 -1.72 9.73
CA GLY A 278 -0.73 -2.71 9.41
C GLY A 278 -1.03 -3.63 10.60
N PRO A 279 -2.04 -4.50 10.50
CA PRO A 279 -2.29 -5.56 11.45
C PRO A 279 -1.10 -6.50 11.59
N VAL A 280 -0.87 -7.02 12.80
CA VAL A 280 0.06 -8.13 13.02
C VAL A 280 -0.54 -9.38 12.38
N LEU A 281 0.19 -10.03 11.47
CA LEU A 281 -0.31 -11.11 10.62
C LEU A 281 0.50 -12.41 10.81
N ASP A 282 -0.19 -13.53 10.64
CA ASP A 282 0.46 -14.83 10.51
C ASP A 282 0.73 -15.19 9.02
N GLU A 283 1.27 -16.38 8.79
CA GLU A 283 1.63 -16.88 7.46
C GLU A 283 0.46 -16.97 6.48
N ASN A 284 -0.77 -16.99 6.95
CA ASN A 284 -1.99 -17.00 6.16
C ASN A 284 -2.62 -15.60 6.04
N PHE A 285 -1.91 -14.57 6.52
CA PHE A 285 -2.38 -13.18 6.62
C PHE A 285 -3.63 -13.04 7.51
N MET A 286 -3.82 -13.95 8.47
CA MET A 286 -4.83 -13.82 9.51
C MET A 286 -4.32 -12.95 10.64
N THR A 287 -5.18 -12.09 11.15
CA THR A 287 -4.93 -11.24 12.32
C THR A 287 -5.02 -12.02 13.62
N ASP A 288 -4.86 -11.35 14.78
CA ASP A 288 -5.07 -11.96 16.09
C ASP A 288 -6.54 -12.33 16.36
N ILE A 289 -7.47 -11.82 15.55
CA ILE A 289 -8.89 -12.22 15.62
C ILE A 289 -9.15 -13.31 14.58
N PRO A 290 -9.47 -14.55 15.02
CA PRO A 290 -9.69 -15.66 14.12
C PRO A 290 -10.79 -15.41 13.10
N GLY A 291 -10.46 -15.67 11.83
CA GLY A 291 -11.35 -15.47 10.69
C GLY A 291 -11.37 -14.03 10.14
N ILE A 292 -10.53 -13.13 10.68
CA ILE A 292 -10.29 -11.81 10.08
C ILE A 292 -8.86 -11.77 9.50
N PHE A 293 -8.76 -11.48 8.22
CA PHE A 293 -7.55 -11.44 7.43
C PHE A 293 -7.31 -10.03 6.90
N ALA A 294 -6.06 -9.68 6.56
CA ALA A 294 -5.75 -8.40 5.94
C ALA A 294 -4.80 -8.58 4.76
N ALA A 295 -5.04 -7.86 3.65
CA ALA A 295 -4.26 -7.99 2.43
C ALA A 295 -4.07 -6.66 1.70
N GLY A 296 -2.99 -6.54 0.95
CA GLY A 296 -2.63 -5.32 0.24
C GLY A 296 -2.14 -4.21 1.17
N ASN A 297 -2.27 -2.97 0.73
CA ASN A 297 -1.67 -1.82 1.42
C ASN A 297 -2.26 -1.52 2.81
N VAL A 298 -3.32 -2.19 3.22
CA VAL A 298 -3.80 -2.14 4.61
C VAL A 298 -2.90 -2.93 5.56
N SER A 299 -2.23 -3.98 5.08
CA SER A 299 -1.29 -4.81 5.84
C SER A 299 0.11 -4.18 5.89
N VAL A 300 0.65 -3.88 4.75
CA VAL A 300 1.92 -3.16 4.56
C VAL A 300 1.87 -2.44 3.22
N VAL A 301 2.53 -1.30 3.09
CA VAL A 301 2.58 -0.58 1.82
C VAL A 301 3.54 -1.28 0.87
N TYR A 302 3.01 -1.95 -0.14
CA TYR A 302 3.76 -2.57 -1.23
C TYR A 302 4.14 -1.54 -2.29
N ASP A 303 5.24 -1.78 -3.00
CA ASP A 303 5.67 -1.00 -4.18
C ASP A 303 5.16 -1.59 -5.50
N LEU A 304 4.90 -2.90 -5.56
CA LEU A 304 4.39 -3.59 -6.74
C LEU A 304 2.97 -4.11 -6.53
N VAL A 305 2.09 -3.83 -7.49
CA VAL A 305 0.70 -4.32 -7.48
C VAL A 305 0.62 -5.85 -7.53
N ASP A 306 1.61 -6.49 -8.14
CA ASP A 306 1.69 -7.95 -8.21
C ASP A 306 1.76 -8.57 -6.80
N TYR A 307 2.54 -7.99 -5.88
CA TYR A 307 2.58 -8.40 -4.47
C TYR A 307 1.29 -8.04 -3.72
N VAL A 308 0.65 -6.93 -4.06
CA VAL A 308 -0.67 -6.57 -3.51
C VAL A 308 -1.69 -7.65 -3.84
N SER A 309 -1.75 -8.11 -5.09
CA SER A 309 -2.66 -9.19 -5.51
C SER A 309 -2.28 -10.53 -4.88
N GLN A 310 -0.98 -10.86 -4.81
CA GLN A 310 -0.47 -12.07 -4.16
C GLN A 310 -0.86 -12.13 -2.67
N SER A 311 -0.77 -11.02 -1.96
CA SER A 311 -1.19 -10.93 -0.55
C SER A 311 -2.68 -11.24 -0.38
N GLY A 312 -3.51 -10.79 -1.34
CA GLY A 312 -4.94 -11.12 -1.38
C GLY A 312 -5.19 -12.62 -1.55
N GLU A 313 -4.43 -13.26 -2.42
CA GLU A 313 -4.53 -14.71 -2.63
C GLU A 313 -4.09 -15.51 -1.41
N ILE A 314 -3.02 -15.09 -0.71
CA ILE A 314 -2.58 -15.71 0.54
C ILE A 314 -3.70 -15.61 1.59
N ALA A 315 -4.24 -14.42 1.81
CA ALA A 315 -5.34 -14.19 2.75
C ALA A 315 -6.59 -15.03 2.43
N ALA A 316 -6.92 -15.17 1.14
CA ALA A 316 -8.07 -15.95 0.70
C ALA A 316 -7.89 -17.46 0.92
N ARG A 317 -6.69 -18.00 0.66
CA ARG A 317 -6.38 -19.41 0.97
C ARG A 317 -6.49 -19.66 2.47
N GLY A 318 -5.97 -18.75 3.31
CA GLY A 318 -6.13 -18.77 4.75
C GLY A 318 -7.60 -18.74 5.16
N ALA A 319 -8.40 -17.84 4.58
CA ALA A 319 -9.83 -17.72 4.86
C ALA A 319 -10.61 -19.00 4.49
N ALA A 320 -10.30 -19.61 3.35
CA ALA A 320 -10.92 -20.87 2.94
C ALA A 320 -10.56 -22.04 3.87
N ALA A 321 -9.29 -22.12 4.32
CA ALA A 321 -8.86 -23.11 5.30
C ALA A 321 -9.57 -22.91 6.65
N TYR A 322 -9.74 -21.68 7.10
CA TYR A 322 -10.49 -21.33 8.29
C TYR A 322 -11.97 -21.73 8.18
N LEU A 323 -12.64 -21.37 7.09
CA LEU A 323 -14.05 -21.66 6.85
C LEU A 323 -14.33 -23.18 6.77
N SER A 324 -13.39 -23.95 6.21
CA SER A 324 -13.50 -25.41 6.14
C SER A 324 -13.17 -26.14 7.47
N GLY A 325 -12.76 -25.39 8.51
CA GLY A 325 -12.36 -25.94 9.80
C GLY A 325 -10.99 -26.63 9.81
N LYS A 326 -10.24 -26.57 8.71
CA LYS A 326 -8.85 -27.08 8.63
C LYS A 326 -7.89 -26.23 9.46
N ASP A 327 -8.18 -24.93 9.58
CA ASP A 327 -7.44 -23.99 10.39
C ASP A 327 -8.40 -23.26 11.33
N ARG A 328 -8.26 -23.46 12.63
CA ARG A 328 -9.13 -22.86 13.66
C ARG A 328 -8.54 -21.63 14.32
N GLY A 329 -7.40 -21.14 13.83
CA GLY A 329 -6.71 -19.98 14.41
C GLY A 329 -6.07 -20.28 15.74
N GLU A 330 -5.36 -21.42 15.87
CA GLU A 330 -4.64 -21.77 17.10
C GLU A 330 -3.65 -20.69 17.50
N LYS A 331 -3.57 -20.42 18.81
CA LYS A 331 -2.92 -19.21 19.35
C LYS A 331 -1.40 -19.30 19.46
N GLU A 332 -0.82 -20.50 19.45
CA GLU A 332 0.62 -20.67 19.62
C GLU A 332 1.34 -20.41 18.29
N SER A 333 2.22 -19.40 18.30
CA SER A 333 3.00 -18.99 17.13
C SER A 333 4.47 -18.80 17.47
N ASN A 334 5.32 -18.95 16.46
CA ASN A 334 6.71 -18.53 16.47
C ASN A 334 6.80 -17.10 16.00
N GLU A 335 7.61 -16.28 16.65
CA GLU A 335 7.90 -14.92 16.24
C GLU A 335 8.73 -14.89 14.95
N VAL A 336 8.46 -13.95 14.06
CA VAL A 336 9.31 -13.63 12.92
C VAL A 336 10.08 -12.35 13.22
N VAL A 337 11.40 -12.47 13.28
CA VAL A 337 12.31 -11.39 13.68
C VAL A 337 12.94 -10.75 12.46
N ALA A 338 12.82 -9.43 12.35
CA ALA A 338 13.60 -8.63 11.42
C ALA A 338 15.05 -8.55 11.90
N GLY A 339 15.92 -9.31 11.25
CA GLY A 339 17.36 -9.41 11.59
C GLY A 339 18.20 -8.31 10.97
N GLU A 340 19.47 -8.61 10.71
CA GLU A 340 20.46 -7.67 10.19
C GLU A 340 19.97 -7.00 8.89
N ASN A 341 20.09 -5.66 8.81
CA ASN A 341 19.70 -4.81 7.69
C ASN A 341 18.22 -4.89 7.27
N VAL A 342 17.34 -5.55 8.03
CA VAL A 342 15.90 -5.65 7.75
C VAL A 342 15.14 -4.62 8.58
N LYS A 343 14.34 -3.79 7.91
CA LYS A 343 13.51 -2.76 8.55
C LYS A 343 12.25 -3.36 9.18
N PHE A 344 11.58 -4.23 8.43
CA PHE A 344 10.41 -5.02 8.84
C PHE A 344 10.28 -6.26 7.97
N VAL A 345 9.52 -7.21 8.42
CA VAL A 345 9.14 -8.42 7.69
C VAL A 345 7.65 -8.72 7.96
N VAL A 346 6.95 -9.19 6.95
CA VAL A 346 5.57 -9.67 7.01
C VAL A 346 5.56 -11.08 6.39
N PRO A 347 4.94 -12.08 7.07
CA PRO A 347 4.22 -12.02 8.33
C PRO A 347 5.13 -11.80 9.54
N GLU A 348 4.56 -11.29 10.64
CA GLU A 348 5.28 -11.04 11.90
C GLU A 348 5.31 -12.26 12.82
N LYS A 349 4.48 -13.25 12.54
CA LYS A 349 4.41 -14.50 13.29
C LYS A 349 4.06 -15.67 12.38
N ILE A 350 4.42 -16.88 12.78
CA ILE A 350 4.07 -18.12 12.09
C ILE A 350 3.49 -19.06 13.12
N ARG A 351 2.31 -19.62 12.88
CA ARG A 351 1.69 -20.59 13.77
C ARG A 351 2.55 -21.83 13.89
N ARG A 352 2.56 -22.43 15.09
CA ARG A 352 3.31 -23.66 15.32
C ARG A 352 2.88 -24.77 14.37
N GLY A 353 3.86 -25.55 13.95
CA GLY A 353 3.72 -26.61 12.96
C GLY A 353 4.69 -26.40 11.79
N GLU A 354 5.02 -27.50 11.13
CA GLU A 354 5.82 -27.42 9.91
C GLU A 354 5.03 -26.77 8.79
N LYS A 355 5.67 -25.87 8.06
CA LYS A 355 5.12 -25.21 6.89
C LYS A 355 6.03 -25.50 5.70
N GLU A 356 5.48 -26.04 4.65
CA GLU A 356 6.21 -26.32 3.43
C GLU A 356 6.68 -25.04 2.73
N GLU A 357 5.85 -23.99 2.78
CA GLU A 357 6.13 -22.70 2.16
C GLU A 357 5.49 -21.55 2.92
N VAL A 358 6.29 -20.56 3.29
CA VAL A 358 5.83 -19.29 3.85
C VAL A 358 6.43 -18.16 3.01
N SER A 359 5.58 -17.25 2.57
CA SER A 359 5.96 -16.07 1.78
C SER A 359 6.33 -14.91 2.71
N PHE A 360 7.58 -14.46 2.67
CA PHE A 360 8.07 -13.33 3.44
C PHE A 360 8.25 -12.10 2.55
N PHE A 361 7.70 -10.97 3.00
CA PHE A 361 7.87 -9.65 2.40
C PHE A 361 8.66 -8.77 3.35
N LEU A 362 9.74 -8.17 2.88
CA LEU A 362 10.63 -7.37 3.73
C LEU A 362 11.17 -6.15 3.00
N ARG A 363 11.64 -5.16 3.77
CA ARG A 363 12.43 -4.04 3.26
C ARG A 363 13.72 -3.89 4.04
N VAL A 364 14.76 -3.41 3.34
CA VAL A 364 16.05 -3.11 3.97
C VAL A 364 16.04 -1.74 4.66
N THR A 365 16.97 -1.55 5.60
CA THR A 365 17.11 -0.29 6.36
C THR A 365 17.87 0.79 5.60
N LYS A 366 18.76 0.41 4.69
CA LYS A 366 19.65 1.29 3.90
C LYS A 366 19.91 0.67 2.52
N PRO A 367 20.37 1.46 1.54
CA PRO A 367 20.83 0.91 0.26
C PRO A 367 22.00 -0.04 0.48
N LEU A 368 21.96 -1.22 -0.14
CA LEU A 368 22.94 -2.29 -0.07
C LEU A 368 23.26 -2.80 -1.47
N LYS A 369 24.51 -3.24 -1.70
CA LYS A 369 24.96 -3.78 -2.99
C LYS A 369 25.28 -5.26 -2.85
N LYS A 370 24.92 -6.07 -3.87
CA LYS A 370 25.17 -7.53 -3.91
C LYS A 370 24.74 -8.18 -2.60
N ILE A 371 23.44 -8.32 -2.42
CA ILE A 371 22.88 -8.82 -1.18
C ILE A 371 22.51 -10.30 -1.23
N LYS A 372 22.57 -10.93 -0.07
CA LYS A 372 22.01 -12.24 0.21
C LYS A 372 20.94 -12.10 1.27
N VAL A 373 19.72 -12.44 0.92
CA VAL A 373 18.57 -12.55 1.84
C VAL A 373 18.56 -13.97 2.38
N GLU A 374 18.40 -14.14 3.67
CA GLU A 374 18.38 -15.45 4.32
C GLU A 374 17.22 -15.54 5.31
N VAL A 375 16.54 -16.68 5.29
CA VAL A 375 15.56 -17.09 6.31
C VAL A 375 16.26 -18.12 7.20
N VAL A 376 16.35 -17.81 8.50
CA VAL A 376 17.12 -18.60 9.47
C VAL A 376 16.20 -19.03 10.60
N GLN A 377 16.25 -20.31 10.99
CA GLN A 377 15.55 -20.83 12.17
C GLN A 377 16.47 -21.78 12.93
N ASN A 378 16.56 -21.64 14.25
CA ASN A 378 17.42 -22.47 15.12
C ASN A 378 18.88 -22.53 14.66
N GLY A 379 19.40 -21.43 14.09
CA GLY A 379 20.77 -21.34 13.59
C GLY A 379 21.00 -21.97 12.19
N ALA A 380 20.00 -22.60 11.59
CA ALA A 380 20.06 -23.15 10.24
C ALA A 380 19.44 -22.18 9.21
N VAL A 381 20.09 -22.03 8.04
CA VAL A 381 19.54 -21.31 6.90
C VAL A 381 18.55 -22.22 6.18
N LEU A 382 17.27 -21.86 6.18
CA LEU A 382 16.19 -22.61 5.54
C LEU A 382 16.05 -22.26 4.05
N ALA A 383 16.19 -20.97 3.72
CA ALA A 383 16.16 -20.46 2.36
C ALA A 383 17.11 -19.29 2.19
N SER A 384 17.63 -19.09 0.97
CA SER A 384 18.43 -17.93 0.64
C SER A 384 18.22 -17.47 -0.79
N LYS A 385 18.30 -16.15 -1.02
CA LYS A 385 18.17 -15.52 -2.34
C LYS A 385 19.23 -14.44 -2.51
N GLN A 386 19.94 -14.48 -3.64
CA GLN A 386 20.90 -13.44 -3.99
C GLN A 386 20.23 -12.40 -4.91
N LEU A 387 20.50 -11.13 -4.66
CA LEU A 387 20.01 -10.00 -5.45
C LEU A 387 21.18 -9.02 -5.73
N PRO A 388 21.15 -8.32 -6.88
CA PRO A 388 22.20 -7.38 -7.23
C PRO A 388 22.27 -6.17 -6.29
N HIS A 389 21.16 -5.81 -5.69
CA HIS A 389 21.04 -4.71 -4.72
C HIS A 389 19.78 -4.86 -3.86
N GLY A 390 19.70 -4.09 -2.80
CA GLY A 390 18.49 -3.85 -2.00
C GLY A 390 18.37 -2.37 -1.69
N ALA A 391 17.19 -1.81 -1.92
CA ALA A 391 16.89 -0.41 -1.64
C ALA A 391 15.69 -0.27 -0.69
N PRO A 392 15.69 0.69 0.25
CA PRO A 392 14.60 0.87 1.21
C PRO A 392 13.20 1.02 0.61
N PRO A 393 13.01 1.64 -0.58
CA PRO A 393 11.70 1.73 -1.22
C PRO A 393 11.21 0.41 -1.83
N GLU A 394 12.13 -0.53 -2.13
CA GLU A 394 11.82 -1.77 -2.84
C GLU A 394 11.46 -2.89 -1.86
N MET A 395 10.35 -3.58 -2.12
CA MET A 395 9.95 -4.78 -1.38
C MET A 395 10.73 -5.99 -1.89
N ILE A 396 11.37 -6.70 -0.99
CA ILE A 396 12.00 -7.98 -1.29
C ILE A 396 11.04 -9.09 -0.89
N PHE A 397 10.95 -10.11 -1.72
CA PHE A 397 10.11 -11.28 -1.52
C PHE A 397 10.96 -12.55 -1.54
N ILE A 398 10.71 -13.45 -0.58
CA ILE A 398 11.34 -14.77 -0.49
C ILE A 398 10.37 -15.78 0.11
N ASP A 399 10.24 -16.95 -0.53
CA ASP A 399 9.56 -18.11 0.03
C ASP A 399 10.55 -18.99 0.79
N SER A 400 10.06 -19.60 1.88
CA SER A 400 10.86 -20.51 2.69
C SER A 400 10.01 -21.56 3.38
N PRO A 401 10.46 -22.80 3.48
CA PRO A 401 9.92 -23.73 4.47
C PRO A 401 10.21 -23.20 5.88
N VAL A 402 9.39 -23.59 6.85
CA VAL A 402 9.56 -23.22 8.25
C VAL A 402 9.28 -24.42 9.13
N GLY A 403 10.16 -24.68 10.09
CA GLY A 403 10.04 -25.78 11.06
C GLY A 403 9.00 -25.47 12.16
N ALA A 404 8.62 -26.52 12.87
CA ALA A 404 7.52 -26.49 13.86
C ALA A 404 7.75 -25.52 15.03
N GLN A 405 8.99 -25.30 15.46
CA GLN A 405 9.30 -24.54 16.68
C GLN A 405 10.54 -23.66 16.53
N GLY A 406 10.54 -22.56 17.26
CA GLY A 406 11.62 -21.58 17.36
C GLY A 406 11.38 -20.34 16.51
N PRO A 407 11.95 -19.18 16.91
CA PRO A 407 11.82 -17.95 16.18
C PRO A 407 12.45 -18.08 14.79
N VAL A 408 11.82 -17.41 13.81
CA VAL A 408 12.33 -17.31 12.44
C VAL A 408 12.94 -15.93 12.27
N THR A 409 14.20 -15.87 11.84
CA THR A 409 14.89 -14.60 11.58
C THR A 409 15.04 -14.42 10.07
N VAL A 410 14.60 -13.29 9.54
CA VAL A 410 14.87 -12.88 8.16
C VAL A 410 15.92 -11.79 8.18
N GLN A 411 17.04 -12.03 7.50
CA GLN A 411 18.20 -11.13 7.51
C GLN A 411 18.73 -10.87 6.09
N VAL A 412 19.44 -9.75 5.93
CA VAL A 412 20.06 -9.35 4.66
C VAL A 412 21.52 -8.99 4.91
N ARG A 413 22.42 -9.56 4.14
CA ARG A 413 23.87 -9.31 4.20
C ARG A 413 24.41 -8.90 2.85
N GLU A 414 25.43 -8.04 2.82
CA GLU A 414 26.23 -7.80 1.63
C GLU A 414 27.19 -8.96 1.41
N VAL A 415 27.40 -9.35 0.14
CA VAL A 415 28.27 -10.47 -0.30
C VAL A 415 29.29 -10.01 -1.33
#